data_c7e33de60215ec82d94069cdb4e2f53d
#
_entry.id   c7e33de60215ec82d94069cdb4e2f53d
#
_cell.length_a   1.000
_cell.length_b   1.000
_cell.length_c   1.000
_cell.angle_alpha   90.00
_cell.angle_beta   90.00
_cell.angle_gamma   90.00
#
_symmetry.space_group_name_H-M   'P 1'
#
loop_
_entity.id
_entity.type
_entity.pdbx_description
1 polymer ?
#
loop_
_entity_poly.entity_id
_entity_poly.type
_entity_poly.pdbx_seq_one_letter_code
_entity_poly.pdbx_strand_id
1 'polypeptide(L)'
;AVKVMTIHSAKGMEFPYVFICGLNEGVFPSRKISTPEEMDEERRIAYVAMTRAIKALYLSDSEGFSNDNVFKLPSRFIFDTGRENLTYVRELPASFEGRVNRIASTNTIQLFQNGDRVVHPVFGCGTIMDVDTKTQSYKIQFDQLKTERNIQFKVPLKHFH
;
A
#
# COMPACT_ATOMS: atom_id res chain seq x y z
N ALA A 1 -26.77 -0.98 -21.15
CA ALA A 1 -26.96 -0.62 -19.75
C ALA A 1 -25.60 -0.50 -19.05
N VAL A 2 -25.46 0.47 -18.14
CA VAL A 2 -24.26 0.59 -17.29
C VAL A 2 -24.35 -0.46 -16.19
N LYS A 3 -23.26 -1.20 -15.97
CA LYS A 3 -23.13 -2.17 -14.87
C LYS A 3 -22.24 -1.57 -13.79
N VAL A 4 -22.71 -1.61 -12.54
CA VAL A 4 -21.94 -1.22 -11.37
C VAL A 4 -21.71 -2.47 -10.52
N MET A 5 -20.45 -2.77 -10.20
CA MET A 5 -20.08 -3.99 -9.50
C MET A 5 -18.73 -3.83 -8.77
N THR A 6 -18.40 -4.77 -7.91
CA THR A 6 -17.06 -4.86 -7.32
C THR A 6 -16.06 -5.45 -8.33
N ILE A 7 -14.77 -5.19 -8.12
CA ILE A 7 -13.70 -5.76 -8.94
C ILE A 7 -13.77 -7.30 -8.90
N HIS A 8 -14.02 -7.88 -7.74
CA HIS A 8 -14.15 -9.34 -7.58
C HIS A 8 -15.28 -9.93 -8.43
N SER A 9 -16.42 -9.22 -8.52
CA SER A 9 -17.55 -9.66 -9.33
C SER A 9 -17.30 -9.55 -10.85
N ALA A 10 -16.32 -8.74 -11.25
CA ALA A 10 -15.96 -8.56 -12.67
C ALA A 10 -15.00 -9.63 -13.20
N LYS A 11 -14.52 -10.54 -12.35
CA LYS A 11 -13.61 -11.62 -12.76
C LYS A 11 -14.26 -12.48 -13.86
N GLY A 12 -13.54 -12.68 -14.97
CA GLY A 12 -14.00 -13.46 -16.11
C GLY A 12 -14.93 -12.71 -17.06
N MET A 13 -15.30 -11.47 -16.76
CA MET A 13 -16.09 -10.63 -17.66
C MET A 13 -15.18 -9.65 -18.42
N GLU A 14 -15.65 -9.18 -19.56
CA GLU A 14 -14.96 -8.14 -20.33
C GLU A 14 -15.99 -7.10 -20.81
N PHE A 15 -15.55 -5.85 -20.87
CA PHE A 15 -16.41 -4.72 -21.23
C PHE A 15 -15.70 -3.80 -22.21
N PRO A 16 -16.42 -3.21 -23.19
CA PRO A 16 -15.81 -2.24 -24.11
C PRO A 16 -15.17 -1.05 -23.38
N TYR A 17 -15.79 -0.57 -22.32
CA TYR A 17 -15.35 0.56 -21.52
C TYR A 17 -15.43 0.20 -20.04
N VAL A 18 -14.36 0.45 -19.29
CA VAL A 18 -14.29 0.22 -17.85
C VAL A 18 -13.89 1.50 -17.13
N PHE A 19 -14.62 1.83 -16.08
CA PHE A 19 -14.31 2.92 -15.15
C PHE A 19 -13.99 2.33 -13.80
N ILE A 20 -12.76 2.54 -13.34
CA ILE A 20 -12.33 2.14 -11.98
C ILE A 20 -12.28 3.42 -11.14
N CYS A 21 -13.17 3.50 -10.16
CA CYS A 21 -13.31 4.67 -9.31
C CYS A 21 -12.69 4.44 -7.93
N GLY A 22 -12.24 5.54 -7.30
CA GLY A 22 -11.72 5.48 -5.94
C GLY A 22 -10.31 4.93 -5.84
N LEU A 23 -9.49 5.12 -6.86
CA LEU A 23 -8.08 4.74 -6.87
C LEU A 23 -7.25 5.71 -6.02
N ASN A 24 -7.43 5.61 -4.70
CA ASN A 24 -6.71 6.40 -3.72
C ASN A 24 -5.91 5.53 -2.77
N GLU A 25 -4.72 5.98 -2.38
CA GLU A 25 -3.95 5.37 -1.29
C GLU A 25 -4.80 5.29 -0.02
N GLY A 26 -4.84 4.10 0.58
CA GLY A 26 -5.63 3.81 1.75
C GLY A 26 -7.09 3.43 1.47
N VAL A 27 -7.53 3.46 0.22
CA VAL A 27 -8.80 2.89 -0.26
C VAL A 27 -8.53 1.67 -1.11
N PHE A 28 -7.74 1.85 -2.16
CA PHE A 28 -7.24 0.79 -3.03
C PHE A 28 -5.84 1.16 -3.54
N PRO A 29 -4.77 0.62 -2.95
CA PRO A 29 -4.72 -0.41 -1.89
C PRO A 29 -5.34 0.03 -0.57
N SER A 30 -5.88 -0.95 0.16
CA SER A 30 -6.53 -0.72 1.45
C SER A 30 -5.51 -0.35 2.54
N ARG A 31 -5.92 0.52 3.49
CA ARG A 31 -5.11 0.81 4.71
C ARG A 31 -4.92 -0.40 5.63
N LYS A 32 -5.72 -1.46 5.43
CA LYS A 32 -5.68 -2.67 6.27
C LYS A 32 -4.57 -3.63 5.87
N ILE A 33 -3.98 -3.41 4.70
CA ILE A 33 -2.88 -4.23 4.19
C ILE A 33 -1.67 -4.03 5.09
N SER A 34 -1.12 -5.13 5.53
CA SER A 34 -0.06 -5.17 6.52
C SER A 34 1.15 -6.00 6.08
N THR A 35 1.00 -6.82 5.04
CA THR A 35 2.09 -7.66 4.53
C THR A 35 2.37 -7.42 3.05
N PRO A 36 3.59 -7.73 2.58
CA PRO A 36 3.93 -7.69 1.16
C PRO A 36 3.03 -8.60 0.31
N GLU A 37 2.70 -9.79 0.83
CA GLU A 37 1.86 -10.76 0.15
C GLU A 37 0.43 -10.23 -0.06
N GLU A 38 -0.13 -9.56 0.95
CA GLU A 38 -1.43 -8.88 0.84
C GLU A 38 -1.38 -7.74 -0.18
N MET A 39 -0.27 -6.99 -0.25
CA MET A 39 -0.08 -5.94 -1.23
C MET A 39 0.02 -6.50 -2.65
N ASP A 40 0.69 -7.63 -2.84
CA ASP A 40 0.79 -8.31 -4.12
C ASP A 40 -0.57 -8.86 -4.57
N GLU A 41 -1.40 -9.33 -3.65
CA GLU A 41 -2.76 -9.74 -3.97
C GLU A 41 -3.63 -8.55 -4.40
N GLU A 42 -3.56 -7.41 -3.71
CA GLU A 42 -4.25 -6.18 -4.13
C GLU A 42 -3.78 -5.71 -5.52
N ARG A 43 -2.48 -5.82 -5.80
CA ARG A 43 -1.93 -5.51 -7.12
C ARG A 43 -2.47 -6.44 -8.20
N ARG A 44 -2.62 -7.76 -7.90
CA ARG A 44 -3.25 -8.71 -8.82
C ARG A 44 -4.72 -8.37 -9.07
N ILE A 45 -5.44 -7.96 -8.03
CA ILE A 45 -6.83 -7.50 -8.13
C ILE A 45 -6.92 -6.25 -9.02
N ALA A 46 -6.00 -5.28 -8.84
CA ALA A 46 -5.92 -4.09 -9.68
C ALA A 46 -5.65 -4.46 -11.15
N TYR A 47 -4.71 -5.34 -11.41
CA TYR A 47 -4.40 -5.85 -12.74
C TYR A 47 -5.62 -6.52 -13.38
N VAL A 48 -6.31 -7.40 -12.65
CA VAL A 48 -7.53 -8.06 -13.14
C VAL A 48 -8.59 -7.03 -13.51
N ALA A 49 -8.81 -5.99 -12.69
CA ALA A 49 -9.77 -4.93 -12.97
C ALA A 49 -9.43 -4.16 -14.25
N MET A 50 -8.17 -3.78 -14.39
CA MET A 50 -7.69 -3.03 -15.56
C MET A 50 -7.81 -3.84 -16.86
N THR A 51 -7.51 -5.14 -16.80
CA THR A 51 -7.60 -6.03 -17.96
C THR A 51 -9.03 -6.39 -18.37
N ARG A 52 -10.04 -5.90 -17.66
CA ARG A 52 -11.46 -6.08 -18.09
C ARG A 52 -11.87 -5.15 -19.21
N ALA A 53 -11.07 -4.14 -19.53
CA ALA A 53 -11.35 -3.16 -20.57
C ALA A 53 -10.88 -3.67 -21.94
N ILE A 54 -11.79 -3.70 -22.94
CA ILE A 54 -11.47 -4.09 -24.32
C ILE A 54 -11.03 -2.87 -25.12
N LYS A 55 -11.73 -1.72 -24.99
CA LYS A 55 -11.52 -0.52 -25.81
C LYS A 55 -10.87 0.60 -25.06
N ALA A 56 -11.39 0.94 -23.88
CA ALA A 56 -10.84 2.01 -23.05
C ALA A 56 -11.05 1.77 -21.57
N LEU A 57 -10.03 2.15 -20.81
CA LEU A 57 -9.97 2.11 -19.36
C LEU A 57 -9.89 3.54 -18.83
N TYR A 58 -10.74 3.85 -17.86
CA TYR A 58 -10.74 5.12 -17.15
C TYR A 58 -10.44 4.88 -15.67
N LEU A 59 -9.39 5.51 -15.19
CA LEU A 59 -8.97 5.44 -13.81
C LEU A 59 -9.28 6.77 -13.14
N SER A 60 -9.95 6.75 -12.00
CA SER A 60 -10.24 7.97 -11.27
C SER A 60 -9.93 7.87 -9.79
N ASP A 61 -9.36 8.93 -9.27
CA ASP A 61 -9.12 9.18 -7.87
C ASP A 61 -9.94 10.36 -7.37
N SER A 62 -9.90 10.63 -6.09
CA SER A 62 -10.51 11.80 -5.49
C SER A 62 -9.46 12.67 -4.82
N GLU A 63 -9.59 13.98 -4.98
CA GLU A 63 -8.73 14.99 -4.36
C GLU A 63 -9.29 15.45 -2.99
N GLY A 64 -8.47 16.20 -2.25
CA GLY A 64 -8.85 16.84 -0.98
C GLY A 64 -8.48 16.02 0.24
N PHE A 65 -9.24 16.22 1.32
CA PHE A 65 -9.00 15.54 2.60
C PHE A 65 -10.08 14.49 2.86
N SER A 66 -9.67 13.40 3.50
CA SER A 66 -10.61 12.41 4.05
C SER A 66 -11.30 12.95 5.30
N ASN A 67 -12.32 12.23 5.81
CA ASN A 67 -12.99 12.59 7.06
C ASN A 67 -12.03 12.63 8.26
N ASP A 68 -10.93 11.89 8.21
CA ASP A 68 -9.87 11.85 9.22
C ASP A 68 -8.83 12.98 9.03
N ASN A 69 -9.14 13.98 8.20
CA ASN A 69 -8.26 15.10 7.84
C ASN A 69 -6.91 14.67 7.23
N VAL A 70 -6.88 13.51 6.58
CA VAL A 70 -5.71 13.02 5.84
C VAL A 70 -5.86 13.40 4.36
N PHE A 71 -4.82 14.00 3.80
CA PHE A 71 -4.81 14.36 2.38
C PHE A 71 -4.85 13.11 1.50
N LYS A 72 -5.81 13.06 0.58
CA LYS A 72 -5.98 11.95 -0.35
C LYS A 72 -4.90 12.02 -1.43
N LEU A 73 -4.29 10.89 -1.71
CA LEU A 73 -3.32 10.74 -2.79
C LEU A 73 -3.82 9.70 -3.79
N PRO A 74 -3.49 9.84 -5.07
CA PRO A 74 -3.75 8.81 -6.07
C PRO A 74 -3.15 7.47 -5.64
N SER A 75 -3.80 6.39 -6.03
CA SER A 75 -3.31 5.04 -5.81
C SER A 75 -1.96 4.80 -6.50
N ARG A 76 -1.05 4.10 -5.83
CA ARG A 76 0.21 3.62 -6.45
C ARG A 76 -0.04 2.76 -7.69
N PHE A 77 -1.16 2.06 -7.76
CA PHE A 77 -1.51 1.22 -8.89
C PHE A 77 -1.74 2.02 -10.19
N ILE A 78 -2.08 3.31 -10.11
CA ILE A 78 -2.10 4.19 -11.27
C ILE A 78 -0.66 4.39 -11.80
N PHE A 79 0.29 4.63 -10.91
CA PHE A 79 1.70 4.86 -11.29
C PHE A 79 2.41 3.57 -11.71
N ASP A 80 2.01 2.42 -11.16
CA ASP A 80 2.52 1.09 -11.57
C ASP A 80 2.23 0.76 -13.04
N THR A 81 1.26 1.44 -13.67
CA THR A 81 0.98 1.26 -15.12
C THR A 81 2.01 1.92 -16.04
N GLY A 82 2.88 2.78 -15.51
CA GLY A 82 3.81 3.61 -16.27
C GLY A 82 3.15 4.89 -16.82
N ARG A 83 3.83 6.03 -16.64
CA ARG A 83 3.29 7.34 -17.06
C ARG A 83 3.04 7.42 -18.56
N GLU A 84 3.86 6.77 -19.33
CA GLU A 84 3.79 6.71 -20.79
C GLU A 84 2.52 6.03 -21.30
N ASN A 85 1.88 5.21 -20.48
CA ASN A 85 0.65 4.49 -20.80
C ASN A 85 -0.61 5.26 -20.35
N LEU A 86 -0.46 6.45 -19.75
CA LEU A 86 -1.56 7.22 -19.20
C LEU A 86 -1.77 8.51 -19.97
N THR A 87 -3.05 8.79 -20.29
CA THR A 87 -3.47 10.12 -20.75
C THR A 87 -4.20 10.81 -19.61
N TYR A 88 -3.62 11.89 -19.10
CA TYR A 88 -4.21 12.65 -18.01
C TYR A 88 -5.23 13.66 -18.54
N VAL A 89 -6.44 13.61 -17.99
CA VAL A 89 -7.46 14.64 -18.23
C VAL A 89 -7.06 15.96 -17.59
N ARG A 90 -6.30 15.86 -16.47
CA ARG A 90 -5.72 16.99 -15.74
C ARG A 90 -4.32 16.62 -15.33
N GLU A 91 -3.36 17.51 -15.54
CA GLU A 91 -1.99 17.28 -15.10
C GLU A 91 -1.91 17.09 -13.58
N LEU A 92 -1.31 15.97 -13.17
CA LEU A 92 -1.00 15.72 -11.78
C LEU A 92 0.24 16.54 -11.38
N PRO A 93 0.22 17.23 -10.24
CA PRO A 93 1.42 17.85 -9.72
C PRO A 93 2.55 16.81 -9.57
N ALA A 94 3.75 17.13 -10.05
CA ALA A 94 4.91 16.21 -9.97
C ALA A 94 5.22 15.77 -8.53
N SER A 95 4.84 16.60 -7.54
CA SER A 95 4.96 16.27 -6.13
C SER A 95 4.09 15.08 -5.68
N PHE A 96 3.01 14.73 -6.39
CA PHE A 96 2.12 13.63 -6.00
C PHE A 96 2.78 12.28 -6.18
N GLU A 97 3.42 12.05 -7.31
CA GLU A 97 4.14 10.80 -7.57
C GLU A 97 5.25 10.55 -6.53
N GLY A 98 6.04 11.58 -6.23
CA GLY A 98 7.06 11.50 -5.18
C GLY A 98 6.49 11.23 -3.79
N ARG A 99 5.28 11.73 -3.49
CA ARG A 99 4.59 11.45 -2.21
C ARG A 99 4.05 10.02 -2.18
N VAL A 100 3.45 9.54 -3.27
CA VAL A 100 2.94 8.16 -3.38
C VAL A 100 4.09 7.16 -3.30
N ASN A 101 5.19 7.39 -4.00
CA ASN A 101 6.38 6.54 -3.95
C ASN A 101 6.99 6.49 -2.54
N ARG A 102 6.97 7.61 -1.81
CA ARG A 102 7.41 7.66 -0.41
C ARG A 102 6.49 6.84 0.49
N ILE A 103 5.17 6.94 0.31
CA ILE A 103 4.21 6.11 1.05
C ILE A 103 4.37 4.64 0.67
N ALA A 104 4.55 4.33 -0.62
CA ALA A 104 4.79 2.98 -1.08
C ALA A 104 6.05 2.38 -0.45
N SER A 105 7.14 3.14 -0.36
CA SER A 105 8.37 2.69 0.30
C SER A 105 8.24 2.56 1.83
N THR A 106 7.37 3.36 2.45
CA THR A 106 7.11 3.31 3.89
C THR A 106 6.15 2.18 4.26
N ASN A 107 5.19 1.89 3.38
CA ASN A 107 4.24 0.78 3.52
C ASN A 107 4.77 -0.55 2.98
N THR A 108 5.98 -0.58 2.45
CA THR A 108 6.72 -1.83 2.37
C THR A 108 7.04 -2.18 3.81
N ILE A 109 6.17 -2.97 4.42
CA ILE A 109 6.44 -3.57 5.72
C ILE A 109 7.69 -4.39 5.47
N GLN A 110 8.80 -3.85 5.93
CA GLN A 110 10.05 -4.56 5.98
C GLN A 110 9.82 -5.62 7.05
N LEU A 111 9.42 -6.82 6.60
CA LEU A 111 9.25 -7.95 7.50
C LEU A 111 10.64 -8.35 7.97
N PHE A 112 10.97 -7.87 9.15
CA PHE A 112 12.16 -8.33 9.86
C PHE A 112 11.94 -9.76 10.30
N GLN A 113 13.01 -10.55 10.28
CA GLN A 113 12.99 -11.93 10.72
C GLN A 113 13.61 -12.09 12.12
N ASN A 114 13.39 -13.24 12.72
CA ASN A 114 14.05 -13.59 13.98
C ASN A 114 15.57 -13.51 13.79
N GLY A 115 16.21 -12.79 14.70
CA GLY A 115 17.65 -12.54 14.68
C GLY A 115 18.05 -11.23 14.02
N ASP A 116 17.16 -10.55 13.29
CA ASP A 116 17.48 -9.27 12.67
C ASP A 116 17.79 -8.20 13.72
N ARG A 117 18.81 -7.40 13.42
CA ARG A 117 19.18 -6.23 14.21
C ARG A 117 18.44 -5.02 13.69
N VAL A 118 17.73 -4.31 14.57
CA VAL A 118 16.88 -3.18 14.24
C VAL A 118 17.16 -1.97 15.14
N VAL A 119 16.81 -0.80 14.61
CA VAL A 119 16.84 0.46 15.36
C VAL A 119 15.42 0.99 15.50
N HIS A 120 14.95 1.10 16.74
CA HIS A 120 13.68 1.71 17.10
C HIS A 120 13.88 3.20 17.41
N PRO A 121 13.00 4.12 16.96
CA PRO A 121 13.20 5.57 17.12
C PRO A 121 13.27 6.04 18.58
N VAL A 122 12.68 5.28 19.52
CA VAL A 122 12.65 5.64 20.95
C VAL A 122 13.55 4.74 21.78
N PHE A 123 13.58 3.42 21.50
CA PHE A 123 14.28 2.43 22.35
C PHE A 123 15.67 2.07 21.84
N GLY A 124 16.12 2.66 20.72
CA GLY A 124 17.44 2.40 20.17
C GLY A 124 17.57 1.02 19.52
N CYS A 125 18.79 0.46 19.57
CA CYS A 125 19.11 -0.81 18.92
C CYS A 125 18.54 -2.00 19.69
N GLY A 126 18.14 -3.03 18.94
CA GLY A 126 17.62 -4.27 19.49
C GLY A 126 17.68 -5.42 18.49
N THR A 127 17.39 -6.62 18.94
CA THR A 127 17.30 -7.85 18.12
C THR A 127 15.88 -8.37 18.15
N ILE A 128 15.38 -8.75 17.00
CA ILE A 128 14.06 -9.40 16.87
C ILE A 128 14.17 -10.82 17.37
N MET A 129 13.42 -11.12 18.41
CA MET A 129 13.39 -12.43 19.06
C MET A 129 12.28 -13.31 18.50
N ASP A 130 11.16 -12.69 18.10
CA ASP A 130 10.01 -13.38 17.53
C ASP A 130 9.16 -12.46 16.66
N VAL A 131 8.45 -13.03 15.69
CA VAL A 131 7.56 -12.33 14.77
C VAL A 131 6.16 -12.92 14.86
N ASP A 132 5.24 -12.21 15.51
CA ASP A 132 3.85 -12.63 15.62
C ASP A 132 3.01 -11.97 14.54
N THR A 133 2.68 -12.75 13.51
CA THR A 133 1.84 -12.31 12.39
C THR A 133 0.38 -12.14 12.75
N LYS A 134 -0.11 -12.82 13.81
CA LYS A 134 -1.50 -12.71 14.27
C LYS A 134 -1.75 -11.37 14.97
N THR A 135 -0.84 -10.96 15.84
CA THR A 135 -0.93 -9.68 16.54
C THR A 135 -0.22 -8.55 15.77
N GLN A 136 0.41 -8.86 14.62
CA GLN A 136 1.19 -7.94 13.80
C GLN A 136 2.24 -7.19 14.62
N SER A 137 3.04 -7.93 15.36
CA SER A 137 4.06 -7.38 16.24
C SER A 137 5.37 -8.16 16.20
N TYR A 138 6.45 -7.43 16.42
CA TYR A 138 7.78 -7.96 16.68
C TYR A 138 8.01 -8.02 18.19
N LYS A 139 8.53 -9.12 18.68
CA LYS A 139 9.07 -9.22 20.02
C LYS A 139 10.55 -8.86 19.95
N ILE A 140 10.92 -7.72 20.53
CA ILE A 140 12.28 -7.16 20.41
C ILE A 140 12.96 -7.10 21.77
N GLN A 141 14.17 -7.65 21.85
CA GLN A 141 15.11 -7.45 22.93
C GLN A 141 15.98 -6.24 22.62
N PHE A 142 15.79 -5.14 23.33
CA PHE A 142 16.59 -3.93 23.15
C PHE A 142 17.89 -3.99 23.98
N ASP A 143 18.98 -3.49 23.40
CA ASP A 143 20.32 -3.54 24.02
C ASP A 143 20.37 -2.79 25.36
N GLN A 144 19.61 -1.69 25.45
CA GLN A 144 19.57 -0.83 26.64
C GLN A 144 18.50 -1.25 27.66
N LEU A 145 17.61 -2.17 27.29
CA LEU A 145 16.51 -2.63 28.13
C LEU A 145 16.74 -4.09 28.53
N LYS A 146 16.55 -4.39 29.80
CA LYS A 146 16.63 -5.78 30.29
C LYS A 146 15.38 -6.62 29.96
N THR A 147 14.35 -6.00 29.36
CA THR A 147 13.07 -6.64 29.08
C THR A 147 12.77 -6.62 27.59
N GLU A 148 12.13 -7.68 27.10
CA GLU A 148 11.58 -7.73 25.75
C GLU A 148 10.35 -6.84 25.65
N ARG A 149 10.12 -6.28 24.45
CA ARG A 149 8.92 -5.48 24.16
C ARG A 149 8.27 -5.92 22.86
N ASN A 150 6.94 -5.94 22.86
CA ASN A 150 6.17 -6.14 21.66
C ASN A 150 5.99 -4.80 20.94
N ILE A 151 6.53 -4.71 19.75
CA ILE A 151 6.49 -3.52 18.90
C ILE A 151 5.64 -3.85 17.67
N GLN A 152 4.58 -3.10 17.46
CA GLN A 152 3.70 -3.35 16.30
C GLN A 152 4.42 -3.06 14.98
N PHE A 153 4.06 -3.80 13.91
CA PHE A 153 4.65 -3.66 12.56
C PHE A 153 4.56 -2.25 12.01
N LYS A 154 3.54 -1.48 12.39
CA LYS A 154 3.37 -0.08 11.97
C LYS A 154 4.43 0.89 12.52
N VAL A 155 5.22 0.47 13.49
CA VAL A 155 6.29 1.31 14.04
C VAL A 155 7.48 1.27 13.07
N PRO A 156 8.01 2.43 12.62
CA PRO A 156 9.09 2.48 11.65
C PRO A 156 10.41 2.00 12.30
N LEU A 157 10.72 0.74 12.13
CA LEU A 157 12.01 0.17 12.44
C LEU A 157 12.97 0.34 11.25
N LYS A 158 14.26 0.45 11.51
CA LYS A 158 15.33 0.47 10.49
C LYS A 158 16.25 -0.72 10.70
N HIS A 159 16.83 -1.25 9.64
CA HIS A 159 17.94 -2.19 9.78
C HIS A 159 19.12 -1.51 10.46
N PHE A 160 19.75 -2.23 11.36
CA PHE A 160 21.05 -1.85 11.92
C PHE A 160 22.13 -2.36 10.96
N HIS A 161 22.80 -1.43 10.28
CA HIS A 161 23.93 -1.71 9.39
C HIS A 161 25.23 -1.70 10.13
#